data_c2ad9a3ca48b262dcf337da8f07ccae5
#
_entry.id   c2ad9a3ca48b262dcf337da8f07ccae5
#
_cell.length_a   1.000
_cell.length_b   1.000
_cell.length_c   1.000
_cell.angle_alpha   90.00
_cell.angle_beta   90.00
_cell.angle_gamma   90.00
#
_symmetry.space_group_name_H-M   'P 1'
#
loop_
_entity.id
_entity.type
_entity.pdbx_description
1 polymer ?
#
loop_
_entity_poly.entity_id
_entity_poly.type
_entity_poly.pdbx_seq_one_letter_code
_entity_poly.pdbx_strand_id
1 'polypeptide(L)'
;MQKHNIEVLKTARYFSLGTLNSQTKKIIFALHGYAQTADDFLESLKSLEDKETYIVAPEGLSRFYWKDFISNPVASWMTKLDREDDIKDSLRYLNQVFKEVTNNVDLKNIDVEFFGFSQGAATMSRW
;
A
#
# COMPACT_ATOMS: atom_id res chain seq x y z
N MET A 1 32.77 15.68 4.20
CA MET A 1 31.41 15.41 3.71
C MET A 1 30.52 15.10 4.91
N GLN A 2 29.34 15.70 4.96
CA GLN A 2 28.33 15.44 6.00
C GLN A 2 27.02 15.06 5.34
N LYS A 3 26.31 14.07 5.93
CA LYS A 3 24.97 13.66 5.48
C LYS A 3 23.92 14.40 6.28
N HIS A 4 22.90 14.87 5.59
CA HIS A 4 21.73 15.52 6.21
C HIS A 4 20.46 14.91 5.62
N ASN A 5 19.48 14.66 6.47
CA ASN A 5 18.14 14.20 6.06
C ASN A 5 17.15 15.35 6.24
N ILE A 6 16.18 15.45 5.33
CA ILE A 6 15.13 16.45 5.38
C ILE A 6 13.80 15.80 4.97
N GLU A 7 12.73 16.12 5.67
CA GLU A 7 11.39 15.66 5.30
C GLU A 7 10.83 16.51 4.16
N VAL A 8 10.23 15.85 3.18
CA VAL A 8 9.60 16.50 2.03
C VAL A 8 8.20 15.93 1.82
N LEU A 9 7.31 16.71 1.19
CA LEU A 9 6.02 16.21 0.76
C LEU A 9 6.18 15.40 -0.52
N LYS A 10 5.48 14.27 -0.58
CA LYS A 10 5.46 13.39 -1.75
C LYS A 10 4.03 12.95 -2.03
N THR A 11 3.61 13.06 -3.29
CA THR A 11 2.36 12.47 -3.74
C THR A 11 2.55 10.98 -3.95
N ALA A 12 1.78 10.19 -3.23
CA ALA A 12 1.73 8.74 -3.36
C ALA A 12 0.43 8.32 -4.05
N ARG A 13 0.34 7.04 -4.42
CA ARG A 13 -0.87 6.50 -5.05
C ARG A 13 -1.28 5.19 -4.40
N TYR A 14 -2.56 4.90 -4.45
CA TYR A 14 -3.12 3.60 -4.11
C TYR A 14 -4.22 3.25 -5.10
N PHE A 15 -4.51 1.98 -5.22
CA PHE A 15 -5.54 1.46 -6.11
C PHE A 15 -6.60 0.73 -5.29
N SER A 16 -7.78 0.55 -5.86
CA SER A 16 -8.84 -0.19 -5.20
C SER A 16 -9.64 -1.04 -6.17
N LEU A 17 -10.21 -2.13 -5.66
CA LEU A 17 -11.21 -2.96 -6.33
C LEU A 17 -12.50 -2.95 -5.53
N GLY A 18 -13.60 -3.03 -6.25
CA GLY A 18 -14.93 -2.99 -5.65
C GLY A 18 -15.42 -1.57 -5.40
N THR A 19 -16.54 -1.47 -4.73
CA THR A 19 -17.18 -0.20 -4.38
C THR A 19 -17.41 -0.13 -2.89
N LEU A 20 -16.94 0.93 -2.26
CA LEU A 20 -17.20 1.19 -0.85
C LEU A 20 -18.58 1.86 -0.71
N ASN A 21 -19.56 1.12 -0.16
CA ASN A 21 -20.93 1.58 -0.03
C ASN A 21 -21.61 0.91 1.19
N SER A 22 -22.92 1.09 1.31
CA SER A 22 -23.71 0.53 2.42
C SER A 22 -23.76 -1.01 2.44
N GLN A 23 -23.41 -1.68 1.34
CA GLN A 23 -23.37 -3.14 1.26
C GLN A 23 -22.00 -3.70 1.66
N THR A 24 -20.98 -2.86 1.81
CA THR A 24 -19.63 -3.30 2.16
C THR A 24 -19.60 -3.91 3.55
N LYS A 25 -19.10 -5.13 3.64
CA LYS A 25 -18.93 -5.87 4.91
C LYS A 25 -17.47 -6.18 5.20
N LYS A 26 -16.60 -6.05 4.21
CA LYS A 26 -15.18 -6.33 4.33
C LYS A 26 -14.35 -5.28 3.60
N ILE A 27 -13.30 -4.81 4.26
CA ILE A 27 -12.25 -3.97 3.65
C ILE A 27 -10.93 -4.71 3.82
N ILE A 28 -10.21 -4.92 2.71
CA ILE A 28 -8.90 -5.58 2.71
C ILE A 28 -7.85 -4.54 2.33
N PHE A 29 -6.87 -4.31 3.20
CA PHE A 29 -5.66 -3.57 2.86
C PHE A 29 -4.59 -4.55 2.43
N ALA A 30 -4.12 -4.44 1.18
CA ALA A 30 -3.21 -5.40 0.55
C ALA A 30 -1.89 -4.72 0.15
N LEU A 31 -0.77 -5.16 0.71
CA LEU A 31 0.56 -4.60 0.44
C LEU A 31 1.37 -5.53 -0.47
N HIS A 32 1.78 -5.00 -1.62
CA HIS A 32 2.58 -5.70 -2.63
C HIS A 32 4.00 -6.02 -2.13
N GLY A 33 4.67 -6.95 -2.81
CA GLY A 33 6.06 -7.30 -2.55
C GLY A 33 7.05 -6.36 -3.24
N TYR A 34 8.33 -6.59 -2.97
CA TYR A 34 9.43 -5.88 -3.62
C TYR A 34 9.37 -6.06 -5.14
N ALA A 35 9.63 -4.97 -5.87
CA ALA A 35 9.65 -4.96 -7.33
C ALA A 35 8.29 -5.32 -7.97
N GLN A 36 7.20 -5.03 -7.28
CA GLN A 36 5.84 -5.08 -7.83
C GLN A 36 5.25 -3.67 -7.87
N THR A 37 4.16 -3.48 -8.60
CA THR A 37 3.30 -2.31 -8.50
C THR A 37 2.01 -2.67 -7.78
N ALA A 38 1.31 -1.69 -7.24
CA ALA A 38 0.07 -1.96 -6.51
C ALA A 38 -1.06 -2.41 -7.42
N ASP A 39 -1.14 -1.89 -8.65
CA ASP A 39 -2.14 -2.29 -9.64
C ASP A 39 -1.93 -3.74 -10.12
N ASP A 40 -0.70 -4.14 -10.46
CA ASP A 40 -0.39 -5.52 -10.85
C ASP A 40 -0.69 -6.49 -9.70
N PHE A 41 -0.35 -6.10 -8.47
CA PHE A 41 -0.64 -6.91 -7.30
C PHE A 41 -2.15 -7.05 -7.07
N LEU A 42 -2.87 -5.95 -7.20
CA LEU A 42 -4.32 -5.92 -7.03
C LEU A 42 -5.03 -6.76 -8.10
N GLU A 43 -4.53 -6.77 -9.33
CA GLU A 43 -5.02 -7.64 -10.41
C GLU A 43 -4.96 -9.12 -10.01
N SER A 44 -3.90 -9.52 -9.31
CA SER A 44 -3.77 -10.91 -8.82
C SER A 44 -4.79 -11.27 -7.74
N LEU A 45 -5.41 -10.29 -7.12
CA LEU A 45 -6.42 -10.46 -6.06
C LEU A 45 -7.87 -10.35 -6.58
N LYS A 46 -8.06 -10.22 -7.88
CA LYS A 46 -9.40 -10.08 -8.49
C LYS A 46 -10.38 -11.19 -8.12
N SER A 47 -9.90 -12.39 -7.88
CA SER A 47 -10.75 -13.51 -7.45
C SER A 47 -11.42 -13.30 -6.09
N LEU A 48 -10.95 -12.34 -5.30
CA LEU A 48 -11.53 -11.97 -4.01
C LEU A 48 -12.61 -10.90 -4.14
N GLU A 49 -12.80 -10.34 -5.34
CA GLU A 49 -13.80 -9.29 -5.58
C GLU A 49 -15.20 -9.86 -5.49
N ASP A 50 -16.05 -9.19 -4.70
CA ASP A 50 -17.49 -9.42 -4.64
C ASP A 50 -18.20 -8.11 -4.27
N LYS A 51 -19.54 -8.17 -4.15
CA LYS A 51 -20.36 -6.98 -3.87
C LYS A 51 -20.19 -6.42 -2.46
N GLU A 52 -19.63 -7.20 -1.55
CA GLU A 52 -19.50 -6.85 -0.13
C GLU A 52 -18.06 -6.56 0.27
N THR A 53 -17.10 -6.71 -0.66
CA THR A 53 -15.66 -6.58 -0.39
C THR A 53 -15.06 -5.39 -1.15
N TYR A 54 -14.33 -4.55 -0.42
CA TYR A 54 -13.55 -3.45 -0.95
C TYR A 54 -12.08 -3.70 -0.66
N ILE A 55 -11.25 -3.77 -1.71
CA ILE A 55 -9.82 -4.06 -1.58
C ILE A 55 -9.02 -2.80 -1.91
N VAL A 56 -8.11 -2.44 -1.03
CA VAL A 56 -7.24 -1.25 -1.16
C VAL A 56 -5.80 -1.70 -1.22
N ALA A 57 -5.09 -1.30 -2.26
CA ALA A 57 -3.68 -1.60 -2.46
C ALA A 57 -2.85 -0.31 -2.53
N PRO A 58 -2.26 0.12 -1.42
CA PRO A 58 -1.28 1.19 -1.42
C PRO A 58 0.00 0.76 -2.15
N GLU A 59 0.67 1.72 -2.81
CA GLU A 59 1.94 1.46 -3.47
C GLU A 59 3.11 1.99 -2.64
N GLY A 60 4.18 1.20 -2.55
CA GLY A 60 5.41 1.60 -1.87
C GLY A 60 5.96 2.92 -2.41
N LEU A 61 6.53 3.75 -1.54
CA LEU A 61 6.91 5.12 -1.86
C LEU A 61 8.12 5.25 -2.81
N SER A 62 8.93 4.21 -2.94
CA SER A 62 10.11 4.22 -3.81
C SER A 62 9.81 3.48 -5.10
N ARG A 63 9.91 4.18 -6.23
CA ARG A 63 9.77 3.59 -7.56
C ARG A 63 11.11 3.54 -8.27
N PHE A 64 11.37 2.49 -9.02
CA PHE A 64 12.63 2.28 -9.73
C PHE A 64 12.43 1.39 -10.95
N TYR A 65 13.39 1.43 -11.88
CA TYR A 65 13.41 0.53 -13.02
C TYR A 65 14.12 -0.77 -12.63
N TRP A 66 13.40 -1.90 -12.71
CA TRP A 66 13.91 -3.20 -12.25
C TRP A 66 15.03 -3.75 -13.10
N LYS A 67 14.89 -3.68 -14.42
CA LYS A 67 15.84 -4.28 -15.37
C LYS A 67 16.47 -3.25 -16.30
N ASP A 68 15.67 -2.38 -16.88
CA ASP A 68 16.08 -1.35 -17.83
C ASP A 68 15.11 -0.16 -17.80
N PHE A 69 15.44 0.92 -18.50
CA PHE A 69 14.62 2.14 -18.55
C PHE A 69 13.43 2.05 -19.52
N ILE A 70 13.28 0.91 -20.25
CA ILE A 70 12.19 0.68 -21.19
C ILE A 70 11.04 -0.02 -20.50
N SER A 71 11.32 -0.87 -19.51
CA SER A 71 10.33 -1.58 -18.70
C SER A 71 9.55 -0.61 -17.83
N ASN A 72 8.34 -1.01 -17.44
CA ASN A 72 7.56 -0.26 -16.45
C ASN A 72 8.29 -0.20 -15.10
N PRO A 73 8.27 0.95 -14.43
CA PRO A 73 8.83 1.04 -13.09
C PRO A 73 8.06 0.14 -12.12
N VAL A 74 8.76 -0.29 -11.09
CA VAL A 74 8.24 -1.09 -9.99
C VAL A 74 8.44 -0.34 -8.67
N ALA A 75 7.90 -0.84 -7.58
CA ALA A 75 7.93 -0.15 -6.31
C ALA A 75 8.60 -0.97 -5.20
N SER A 76 9.05 -0.27 -4.17
CA SER A 76 9.62 -0.83 -2.96
C SER A 76 9.12 -0.06 -1.74
N TRP A 77 8.95 -0.77 -0.61
CA TRP A 77 8.58 -0.18 0.67
C TRP A 77 9.77 0.41 1.42
N MET A 78 10.94 -0.16 1.21
CA MET A 78 12.18 0.30 1.82
C MET A 78 13.41 -0.24 1.09
N THR A 79 14.54 0.39 1.32
CA THR A 79 15.85 -0.15 0.96
C THR A 79 16.74 -0.22 2.21
N LYS A 80 17.96 -0.71 2.06
CA LYS A 80 18.92 -0.70 3.17
C LYS A 80 19.48 0.69 3.48
N LEU A 81 19.38 1.63 2.53
CA LEU A 81 19.80 3.01 2.75
C LEU A 81 18.69 3.77 3.47
N ASP A 82 19.03 4.38 4.59
CA ASP A 82 18.08 5.11 5.44
C ASP A 82 16.83 4.29 5.79
N ARG A 83 17.06 3.01 6.06
CA ARG A 83 16.00 2.01 6.28
C ARG A 83 14.95 2.47 7.30
N GLU A 84 15.36 3.05 8.40
CA GLU A 84 14.45 3.49 9.45
C GLU A 84 13.57 4.67 9.01
N ASP A 85 14.11 5.57 8.19
CA ASP A 85 13.34 6.66 7.61
C ASP A 85 12.30 6.12 6.61
N ASP A 86 12.70 5.19 5.72
CA ASP A 86 11.78 4.53 4.79
C ASP A 86 10.62 3.84 5.52
N ILE A 87 10.92 3.12 6.60
CA ILE A 87 9.89 2.44 7.42
C ILE A 87 8.94 3.48 8.02
N LYS A 88 9.47 4.52 8.63
CA LYS A 88 8.69 5.58 9.27
C LYS A 88 7.78 6.31 8.28
N ASP A 89 8.31 6.65 7.10
CA ASP A 89 7.55 7.30 6.05
C ASP A 89 6.45 6.39 5.50
N SER A 90 6.75 5.11 5.29
CA SER A 90 5.77 4.12 4.84
C SER A 90 4.62 3.97 5.85
N LEU A 91 4.91 3.87 7.14
CA LEU A 91 3.87 3.76 8.17
C LEU A 91 3.01 5.02 8.27
N ARG A 92 3.63 6.19 8.17
CA ARG A 92 2.90 7.48 8.14
C ARG A 92 1.96 7.55 6.94
N TYR A 93 2.44 7.17 5.78
CA TYR A 93 1.64 7.10 4.54
C TYR A 93 0.49 6.10 4.65
N LEU A 94 0.74 4.90 5.13
CA LEU A 94 -0.30 3.87 5.31
C LEU A 94 -1.39 4.33 6.28
N ASN A 95 -1.02 5.02 7.35
CA ASN A 95 -2.00 5.63 8.26
C ASN A 95 -2.87 6.68 7.55
N GLN A 96 -2.30 7.46 6.64
CA GLN A 96 -3.07 8.43 5.85
C GLN A 96 -4.05 7.73 4.90
N VAL A 97 -3.61 6.68 4.21
CA VAL A 97 -4.49 5.88 3.34
C VAL A 97 -5.64 5.27 4.14
N PHE A 98 -5.33 4.67 5.29
CA PHE A 98 -6.35 4.10 6.17
C PHE A 98 -7.41 5.14 6.57
N LYS A 99 -6.97 6.30 7.03
CA LYS A 99 -7.87 7.40 7.41
C LYS A 99 -8.73 7.86 6.24
N GLU A 100 -8.15 8.04 5.08
CA GLU A 100 -8.86 8.49 3.89
C GLU A 100 -9.94 7.48 3.46
N VAL A 101 -9.60 6.21 3.43
CA VAL A 101 -10.53 5.13 3.04
C VAL A 101 -11.66 4.98 4.06
N THR A 102 -11.37 5.12 5.35
CA THR A 102 -12.35 4.84 6.42
C THR A 102 -13.03 6.07 7.00
N ASN A 103 -12.73 7.27 6.50
CA ASN A 103 -13.17 8.54 7.08
C ASN A 103 -14.68 8.65 7.29
N ASN A 104 -15.50 8.14 6.36
CA ASN A 104 -16.96 8.19 6.44
C ASN A 104 -17.58 6.78 6.58
N VAL A 105 -16.82 5.85 7.14
CA VAL A 105 -17.22 4.45 7.25
C VAL A 105 -17.43 4.09 8.71
N ASP A 106 -18.59 3.53 9.04
CA ASP A 106 -18.80 2.92 10.35
C ASP A 106 -18.20 1.51 10.34
N LEU A 107 -17.08 1.34 11.02
CA LEU A 107 -16.34 0.08 11.06
C LEU A 107 -16.94 -0.97 11.99
N LYS A 108 -18.01 -0.68 12.74
CA LYS A 108 -18.57 -1.61 13.72
C LYS A 108 -19.01 -2.94 13.12
N ASN A 109 -19.55 -2.90 11.89
CA ASN A 109 -20.08 -4.07 11.18
C ASN A 109 -19.25 -4.41 9.95
N ILE A 110 -18.03 -3.89 9.86
CA ILE A 110 -17.10 -4.14 8.76
C ILE A 110 -15.91 -4.91 9.29
N ASP A 111 -15.61 -6.01 8.63
CA ASP A 111 -14.42 -6.79 8.86
C ASP A 111 -13.24 -6.14 8.12
N VAL A 112 -12.21 -5.72 8.86
CA VAL A 112 -11.02 -5.10 8.26
C VAL A 112 -9.88 -6.10 8.31
N GLU A 113 -9.44 -6.52 7.13
CA GLU A 113 -8.37 -7.49 6.96
C GLU A 113 -7.11 -6.83 6.40
N PHE A 114 -5.97 -7.37 6.78
CA PHE A 114 -4.65 -6.90 6.34
C PHE A 114 -3.89 -8.05 5.71
N PHE A 115 -3.46 -7.86 4.46
CA PHE A 115 -2.73 -8.85 3.69
C PHE A 115 -1.43 -8.24 3.15
N GLY A 116 -0.35 -8.98 3.25
CA GLY A 116 0.94 -8.55 2.71
C GLY A 116 1.69 -9.72 2.08
N PHE A 117 2.36 -9.45 0.96
CA PHE A 117 3.18 -10.41 0.27
C PHE A 117 4.67 -10.02 0.37
N SER A 118 5.53 -10.94 0.84
CA SER A 118 6.99 -10.74 0.89
C SER A 118 7.36 -9.45 1.66
N GLN A 119 8.00 -8.47 1.01
CA GLN A 119 8.32 -7.17 1.61
C GLN A 119 7.07 -6.45 2.14
N GLY A 120 5.93 -6.61 1.45
CA GLY A 120 4.64 -6.09 1.91
C GLY A 120 4.19 -6.74 3.21
N ALA A 121 4.44 -8.04 3.42
CA ALA A 121 4.15 -8.71 4.68
C ALA A 121 5.00 -8.16 5.83
N ALA A 122 6.28 -7.91 5.59
CA ALA A 122 7.15 -7.28 6.58
C ALA A 122 6.68 -5.86 6.93
N THR A 123 6.28 -5.08 5.94
CA THR A 123 5.72 -3.74 6.14
C THR A 123 4.41 -3.80 6.91
N MET A 124 3.53 -4.73 6.57
CA MET A 124 2.27 -4.95 7.27
C MET A 124 2.48 -5.29 8.75
N SER A 125 3.47 -6.12 9.05
CA SER A 125 3.75 -6.53 10.43
C SER A 125 4.23 -5.36 11.30
N ARG A 126 4.81 -4.32 10.69
CA ARG A 126 5.22 -3.10 11.38
C ARG A 126 4.06 -2.12 11.55
N TRP A 127 3.13 -2.16 10.64
CA TRP A 127 1.95 -1.29 10.64
C TRP A 127 0.88 -1.81 11.62
#